data_c2476df4cff84ab0fed1de83741f6e44
#
_entry.id   c2476df4cff84ab0fed1de83741f6e44
#
_cell.length_a   1.000
_cell.length_b   1.000
_cell.length_c   1.000
_cell.angle_alpha   90.00
_cell.angle_beta   90.00
_cell.angle_gamma   90.00
#
_symmetry.space_group_name_H-M   'P 1'
#
loop_
_entity.id
_entity.type
_entity.pdbx_description
1 polymer ?
#
loop_
_entity_poly.entity_id
_entity_poly.type
_entity_poly.pdbx_seq_one_letter_code
_entity_poly.pdbx_strand_id
1 'polypeptide(L)'
;IIPRGGTALIKKVTEESTIPVIKHYSGNCFIYVDETADLEQATAIIENAKTQRPGVCNALETLLINRKIAASLLGKLAPILLGKKVELRGDPAVCEIVPQAKPAKESDWEEEYLDLILAVRVVDSLDEAVELINRYGSHHTDAILTKDYGNSMKFLTAVDSACVFVNCSTRFADGGEFGMGCEIGISTDKLHARGPMALKELTTAKFIALGGGQIKT
;
A
#
# COMPACT_ATOMS: atom_id res chain seq x y z
N ILE A 1 -4.63 15.89 -16.74
CA ILE A 1 -3.55 16.49 -15.93
C ILE A 1 -3.01 15.44 -14.98
N ILE A 2 -1.70 15.40 -14.79
CA ILE A 2 -1.02 14.58 -13.76
C ILE A 2 -0.27 15.56 -12.86
N PRO A 3 -0.87 16.00 -11.73
CA PRO A 3 -0.26 17.00 -10.86
C PRO A 3 0.89 16.37 -10.05
N ARG A 4 1.93 17.17 -9.81
CA ARG A 4 3.07 16.80 -8.95
C ARG A 4 3.24 17.88 -7.89
N GLY A 5 3.22 17.50 -6.62
CA GLY A 5 3.35 18.44 -5.50
C GLY A 5 2.68 17.93 -4.24
N GLY A 6 2.57 18.78 -3.23
CA GLY A 6 1.88 18.43 -1.98
C GLY A 6 0.35 18.37 -2.15
N THR A 7 -0.32 17.74 -1.18
CA THR A 7 -1.77 17.49 -1.17
C THR A 7 -2.62 18.73 -1.44
N ALA A 8 -2.22 19.89 -0.89
CA ALA A 8 -2.96 21.15 -1.10
C ALA A 8 -2.96 21.58 -2.59
N LEU A 9 -1.82 21.46 -3.27
CA LEU A 9 -1.72 21.77 -4.70
C LEU A 9 -2.56 20.79 -5.53
N ILE A 10 -2.48 19.49 -5.21
CA ILE A 10 -3.22 18.46 -5.95
C ILE A 10 -4.72 18.68 -5.79
N LYS A 11 -5.21 18.98 -4.58
CA LYS A 11 -6.61 19.34 -4.33
C LYS A 11 -7.04 20.53 -5.17
N LYS A 12 -6.28 21.64 -5.13
CA LYS A 12 -6.57 22.84 -5.88
C LYS A 12 -6.66 22.56 -7.39
N VAL A 13 -5.68 21.84 -7.95
CA VAL A 13 -5.71 21.46 -9.37
C VAL A 13 -6.93 20.61 -9.70
N THR A 14 -7.31 19.70 -8.80
CA THR A 14 -8.48 18.82 -9.01
C THR A 14 -9.79 19.59 -8.98
N GLU A 15 -9.92 20.57 -8.10
CA GLU A 15 -11.14 21.39 -7.94
C GLU A 15 -11.30 22.42 -9.04
N GLU A 16 -10.22 23.02 -9.52
CA GLU A 16 -10.24 24.09 -10.53
C GLU A 16 -10.14 23.57 -11.97
N SER A 17 -9.75 22.31 -12.19
CA SER A 17 -9.55 21.76 -13.52
C SER A 17 -10.88 21.47 -14.22
N THR A 18 -10.97 21.85 -15.48
CA THR A 18 -12.10 21.49 -16.37
C THR A 18 -11.85 20.21 -17.18
N ILE A 19 -10.65 19.62 -17.06
CA ILE A 19 -10.29 18.36 -17.71
C ILE A 19 -9.90 17.31 -16.66
N PRO A 20 -9.98 16.01 -16.97
CA PRO A 20 -9.68 14.94 -16.02
C PRO A 20 -8.29 15.09 -15.38
N VAL A 21 -8.24 14.86 -14.08
CA VAL A 21 -7.01 14.88 -13.28
C VAL A 21 -6.76 13.47 -12.77
N ILE A 22 -5.60 12.92 -13.06
CA ILE A 22 -5.16 11.60 -12.59
C ILE A 22 -4.17 11.82 -11.47
N LYS A 23 -4.46 11.31 -10.28
CA LYS A 23 -3.73 11.66 -9.07
C LYS A 23 -3.78 10.58 -8.00
N HIS A 24 -2.96 10.75 -6.97
CA HIS A 24 -3.19 10.29 -5.61
C HIS A 24 -2.94 11.47 -4.64
N TYR A 25 -3.49 11.40 -3.43
CA TYR A 25 -3.29 12.43 -2.41
C TYR A 25 -2.22 12.04 -1.41
N SER A 26 -2.23 10.80 -0.95
CA SER A 26 -1.32 10.24 0.06
C SER A 26 -1.02 8.77 -0.25
N GLY A 27 0.02 8.24 0.37
CA GLY A 27 0.45 6.86 0.27
C GLY A 27 0.40 6.12 1.62
N ASN A 28 -0.72 6.19 2.36
CA ASN A 28 -0.88 5.37 3.57
C ASN A 28 -1.06 3.90 3.17
N CYS A 29 0.05 3.18 3.10
CA CYS A 29 0.10 1.78 2.69
C CYS A 29 0.05 0.85 3.89
N PHE A 30 -0.69 -0.25 3.77
CA PHE A 30 -0.86 -1.27 4.81
C PHE A 30 -0.18 -2.58 4.45
N ILE A 31 0.30 -3.27 5.49
CA ILE A 31 0.61 -4.70 5.41
C ILE A 31 -0.22 -5.43 6.49
N TYR A 32 -0.96 -6.46 6.09
CA TYR A 32 -1.59 -7.40 7.01
C TYR A 32 -0.78 -8.68 7.09
N VAL A 33 -0.48 -9.12 8.32
CA VAL A 33 0.21 -10.39 8.59
C VAL A 33 -0.79 -11.40 9.12
N ASP A 34 -1.10 -12.38 8.28
CA ASP A 34 -2.04 -13.46 8.57
C ASP A 34 -1.45 -14.50 9.54
N GLU A 35 -2.31 -15.23 10.24
CA GLU A 35 -1.89 -16.27 11.21
C GLU A 35 -0.96 -17.34 10.62
N THR A 36 -1.05 -17.59 9.31
CA THR A 36 -0.25 -18.59 8.60
C THR A 36 1.07 -18.06 8.05
N ALA A 37 1.36 -16.78 8.24
CA ALA A 37 2.55 -16.15 7.70
C ALA A 37 3.85 -16.80 8.19
N ASP A 38 4.86 -16.80 7.32
CA ASP A 38 6.23 -17.10 7.73
C ASP A 38 6.82 -15.90 8.47
N LEU A 39 7.15 -16.08 9.75
CA LEU A 39 7.57 -14.97 10.60
C LEU A 39 8.93 -14.38 10.19
N GLU A 40 9.84 -15.19 9.67
CA GLU A 40 11.16 -14.71 9.21
C GLU A 40 10.99 -13.87 7.93
N GLN A 41 10.24 -14.40 6.98
CA GLN A 41 9.91 -13.68 5.75
C GLN A 41 9.12 -12.41 6.04
N ALA A 42 8.11 -12.48 6.92
CA ALA A 42 7.32 -11.32 7.30
C ALA A 42 8.18 -10.23 7.95
N THR A 43 9.09 -10.61 8.84
CA THR A 43 10.02 -9.66 9.48
C THR A 43 10.86 -8.94 8.44
N ALA A 44 11.46 -9.66 7.49
CA ALA A 44 12.29 -9.06 6.43
C ALA A 44 11.50 -8.13 5.50
N ILE A 45 10.28 -8.54 5.12
CA ILE A 45 9.40 -7.74 4.25
C ILE A 45 8.99 -6.45 4.95
N ILE A 46 8.53 -6.51 6.21
CA ILE A 46 8.07 -5.35 6.96
C ILE A 46 9.23 -4.38 7.23
N GLU A 47 10.38 -4.90 7.64
CA GLU A 47 11.58 -4.08 7.80
C GLU A 47 11.93 -3.34 6.51
N ASN A 48 11.99 -4.04 5.37
CA ASN A 48 12.25 -3.45 4.07
C ASN A 48 11.19 -2.40 3.71
N ALA A 49 9.91 -2.73 3.82
CA ALA A 49 8.80 -1.87 3.45
C ALA A 49 8.80 -0.54 4.23
N LYS A 50 9.22 -0.53 5.50
CA LYS A 50 9.28 0.68 6.32
C LYS A 50 10.60 1.42 6.23
N THR A 51 11.74 0.72 6.17
CA THR A 51 13.03 1.36 6.42
C THR A 51 13.89 1.60 5.18
N GLN A 52 13.60 0.94 4.05
CA GLN A 52 14.42 1.06 2.85
C GLN A 52 14.37 2.51 2.29
N ARG A 53 13.19 3.14 2.30
CA ARG A 53 13.00 4.54 1.91
C ARG A 53 11.69 5.07 2.51
N PRO A 54 11.69 5.58 3.75
CA PRO A 54 10.44 5.91 4.45
C PRO A 54 9.67 7.10 3.85
N GLY A 55 10.35 8.05 3.19
CA GLY A 55 9.77 9.28 2.66
C GLY A 55 9.14 9.15 1.25
N VAL A 56 8.57 7.99 0.89
CA VAL A 56 7.91 7.75 -0.39
C VAL A 56 6.54 7.11 -0.21
N CYS A 57 5.63 7.38 -1.15
CA CYS A 57 4.22 7.01 -1.06
C CYS A 57 3.90 5.50 -1.02
N ASN A 58 4.85 4.63 -1.39
CA ASN A 58 4.69 3.18 -1.30
C ASN A 58 5.44 2.57 -0.09
N ALA A 59 5.93 3.40 0.84
CA ALA A 59 6.46 2.93 2.11
C ALA A 59 5.33 2.44 3.02
N LEU A 60 5.63 1.47 3.89
CA LEU A 60 4.67 0.98 4.87
C LEU A 60 4.40 2.05 5.94
N GLU A 61 3.12 2.34 6.19
CA GLU A 61 2.71 3.30 7.23
C GLU A 61 1.91 2.65 8.35
N THR A 62 1.11 1.62 8.02
CA THR A 62 0.31 0.88 9.00
C THR A 62 0.50 -0.63 8.86
N LEU A 63 0.78 -1.29 9.97
CA LEU A 63 0.95 -2.74 10.10
C LEU A 63 -0.21 -3.34 10.89
N LEU A 64 -0.96 -4.26 10.27
CA LEU A 64 -1.99 -5.06 10.92
C LEU A 64 -1.48 -6.46 11.16
N ILE A 65 -1.68 -6.99 12.36
CA ILE A 65 -1.15 -8.30 12.74
C ILE A 65 -2.28 -9.17 13.32
N ASN A 66 -2.44 -10.38 12.80
CA ASN A 66 -3.36 -11.34 13.38
C ASN A 66 -2.98 -11.64 14.84
N ARG A 67 -3.97 -11.59 15.75
CA ARG A 67 -3.79 -11.76 17.20
C ARG A 67 -3.02 -13.02 17.56
N LYS A 68 -3.23 -14.12 16.84
CA LYS A 68 -2.60 -15.40 17.13
C LYS A 68 -1.09 -15.40 17.03
N ILE A 69 -0.53 -14.51 16.20
CA ILE A 69 0.91 -14.43 15.94
C ILE A 69 1.54 -13.13 16.42
N ALA A 70 0.75 -12.18 16.93
CA ALA A 70 1.20 -10.84 17.28
C ALA A 70 2.39 -10.84 18.25
N ALA A 71 2.32 -11.59 19.34
CA ALA A 71 3.40 -11.67 20.31
C ALA A 71 4.70 -12.26 19.71
N SER A 72 4.56 -13.32 18.89
CA SER A 72 5.72 -13.99 18.27
C SER A 72 6.37 -13.12 17.21
N LEU A 73 5.58 -12.43 16.37
CA LEU A 73 6.08 -11.54 15.35
C LEU A 73 6.71 -10.28 15.97
N LEU A 74 6.00 -9.59 16.87
CA LEU A 74 6.49 -8.37 17.50
C LEU A 74 7.73 -8.61 18.37
N GLY A 75 7.84 -9.76 19.01
CA GLY A 75 9.04 -10.17 19.75
C GLY A 75 10.30 -10.21 18.89
N LYS A 76 10.17 -10.52 17.59
CA LYS A 76 11.29 -10.51 16.62
C LYS A 76 11.45 -9.16 15.94
N LEU A 77 10.35 -8.58 15.48
CA LEU A 77 10.31 -7.39 14.62
C LEU A 77 10.63 -6.09 15.39
N ALA A 78 10.05 -5.91 16.59
CA ALA A 78 10.17 -4.66 17.33
C ALA A 78 11.63 -4.30 17.67
N PRO A 79 12.51 -5.22 18.16
CA PRO A 79 13.90 -4.89 18.38
C PRO A 79 14.63 -4.40 17.12
N ILE A 80 14.30 -4.96 15.95
CA ILE A 80 14.92 -4.58 14.67
C ILE A 80 14.49 -3.17 14.29
N LEU A 81 13.18 -2.88 14.33
CA LEU A 81 12.64 -1.56 13.96
C LEU A 81 13.12 -0.47 14.92
N LEU A 82 13.08 -0.73 16.24
CA LEU A 82 13.58 0.20 17.26
C LEU A 82 15.07 0.46 17.10
N GLY A 83 15.86 -0.58 16.79
CA GLY A 83 17.29 -0.47 16.49
C GLY A 83 17.58 0.42 15.28
N LYS A 84 16.65 0.48 14.32
CA LYS A 84 16.66 1.40 13.16
C LYS A 84 15.97 2.73 13.43
N LYS A 85 15.65 3.05 14.69
CA LYS A 85 15.01 4.29 15.14
C LYS A 85 13.59 4.48 14.60
N VAL A 86 12.88 3.42 14.27
CA VAL A 86 11.46 3.50 13.92
C VAL A 86 10.67 3.70 15.20
N GLU A 87 9.89 4.78 15.28
CA GLU A 87 8.90 5.00 16.32
C GLU A 87 7.69 4.10 16.06
N LEU A 88 7.35 3.26 17.03
CA LEU A 88 6.16 2.42 16.95
C LEU A 88 4.99 3.10 17.66
N ARG A 89 3.84 3.21 17.00
CA ARG A 89 2.57 3.66 17.58
C ARG A 89 1.60 2.51 17.56
N GLY A 90 1.28 1.98 18.75
CA GLY A 90 0.52 0.75 18.89
C GLY A 90 -0.85 0.92 19.52
N ASP A 91 -1.78 0.05 19.15
CA ASP A 91 -2.99 -0.15 19.94
C ASP A 91 -2.65 -0.71 21.33
N PRO A 92 -3.62 -0.84 22.25
CA PRO A 92 -3.35 -1.35 23.60
C PRO A 92 -2.67 -2.73 23.62
N ALA A 93 -3.04 -3.63 22.70
CA ALA A 93 -2.44 -4.96 22.64
C ALA A 93 -0.97 -4.92 22.17
N VAL A 94 -0.64 -4.04 21.24
CA VAL A 94 0.74 -3.81 20.81
C VAL A 94 1.57 -3.19 21.94
N CYS A 95 1.03 -2.20 22.66
CA CYS A 95 1.72 -1.55 23.79
C CYS A 95 1.99 -2.52 24.97
N GLU A 96 1.11 -3.50 25.17
CA GLU A 96 1.34 -4.57 26.14
C GLU A 96 2.51 -5.48 25.73
N ILE A 97 2.62 -5.83 24.45
CA ILE A 97 3.69 -6.70 23.93
C ILE A 97 5.01 -5.94 23.80
N VAL A 98 4.96 -4.66 23.37
CA VAL A 98 6.12 -3.80 23.12
C VAL A 98 6.02 -2.55 23.99
N PRO A 99 6.53 -2.55 25.22
CA PRO A 99 6.42 -1.41 26.15
C PRO A 99 7.06 -0.11 25.65
N GLN A 100 7.91 -0.16 24.65
CA GLN A 100 8.55 1.00 24.02
C GLN A 100 7.65 1.66 22.96
N ALA A 101 6.57 1.01 22.54
CA ALA A 101 5.61 1.60 21.61
C ALA A 101 4.82 2.70 22.29
N LYS A 102 4.57 3.79 21.58
CA LYS A 102 3.67 4.86 22.02
C LYS A 102 2.21 4.46 21.75
N PRO A 103 1.26 4.85 22.61
CA PRO A 103 -0.16 4.63 22.30
C PRO A 103 -0.56 5.34 21.01
N ALA A 104 -1.16 4.59 20.08
CA ALA A 104 -1.71 5.13 18.86
C ALA A 104 -3.00 5.91 19.13
N LYS A 105 -3.22 6.96 18.36
CA LYS A 105 -4.48 7.72 18.29
C LYS A 105 -5.27 7.27 17.08
N GLU A 106 -6.54 7.61 17.02
CA GLU A 106 -7.39 7.25 15.86
C GLU A 106 -6.85 7.83 14.54
N SER A 107 -6.26 9.05 14.60
CA SER A 107 -5.63 9.69 13.43
C SER A 107 -4.39 8.96 12.91
N ASP A 108 -3.74 8.13 13.74
CA ASP A 108 -2.54 7.39 13.31
C ASP A 108 -2.86 6.32 12.24
N TRP A 109 -4.12 5.87 12.16
CA TRP A 109 -4.54 4.89 11.15
C TRP A 109 -4.71 5.50 9.75
N GLU A 110 -4.87 6.82 9.63
CA GLU A 110 -5.02 7.54 8.36
C GLU A 110 -3.75 8.29 7.94
N GLU A 111 -2.74 8.34 8.82
CA GLU A 111 -1.58 9.21 8.64
C GLU A 111 -0.55 8.60 7.68
N GLU A 112 -0.10 9.40 6.72
CA GLU A 112 1.10 9.16 5.94
C GLU A 112 2.26 9.91 6.60
N TYR A 113 3.08 9.20 7.36
CA TYR A 113 4.16 9.81 8.16
C TYR A 113 5.32 10.31 7.31
N LEU A 114 5.63 9.61 6.21
CA LEU A 114 6.80 9.87 5.37
C LEU A 114 8.13 9.88 6.17
N ASP A 115 8.15 9.19 7.30
CA ASP A 115 9.26 9.15 8.26
C ASP A 115 9.37 7.75 8.90
N LEU A 116 10.36 7.56 9.75
CA LEU A 116 10.57 6.34 10.53
C LEU A 116 9.55 6.23 11.68
N ILE A 117 8.26 6.27 11.34
CA ILE A 117 7.12 6.06 12.24
C ILE A 117 6.25 4.97 11.64
N LEU A 118 5.78 4.02 12.44
CA LEU A 118 4.92 2.92 12.01
C LEU A 118 3.76 2.75 12.99
N ALA A 119 2.53 2.89 12.48
CA ALA A 119 1.33 2.50 13.21
C ALA A 119 1.20 0.96 13.20
N VAL A 120 0.87 0.36 14.34
CA VAL A 120 0.74 -1.10 14.49
C VAL A 120 -0.53 -1.44 15.25
N ARG A 121 -1.34 -2.32 14.68
CA ARG A 121 -2.60 -2.76 15.31
C ARG A 121 -2.76 -4.28 15.23
N VAL A 122 -3.26 -4.86 16.32
CA VAL A 122 -3.65 -6.27 16.39
C VAL A 122 -5.10 -6.41 15.94
N VAL A 123 -5.36 -7.36 15.04
CA VAL A 123 -6.68 -7.65 14.50
C VAL A 123 -7.05 -9.12 14.71
N ASP A 124 -8.32 -9.43 14.77
CA ASP A 124 -8.79 -10.78 15.05
C ASP A 124 -8.96 -11.64 13.79
N SER A 125 -9.11 -11.02 12.63
CA SER A 125 -9.39 -11.73 11.38
C SER A 125 -8.89 -10.98 10.14
N LEU A 126 -8.84 -11.70 9.02
CA LEU A 126 -8.64 -11.12 7.69
C LEU A 126 -9.75 -10.13 7.32
N ASP A 127 -11.01 -10.43 7.69
CA ASP A 127 -12.15 -9.56 7.37
C ASP A 127 -12.02 -8.20 8.07
N GLU A 128 -11.65 -8.19 9.34
CA GLU A 128 -11.35 -6.95 10.07
C GLU A 128 -10.19 -6.17 9.42
N ALA A 129 -9.12 -6.88 9.05
CA ALA A 129 -7.98 -6.23 8.37
C ALA A 129 -8.40 -5.57 7.06
N VAL A 130 -9.19 -6.26 6.23
CA VAL A 130 -9.72 -5.72 4.96
C VAL A 130 -10.62 -4.51 5.20
N GLU A 131 -11.49 -4.55 6.21
CA GLU A 131 -12.34 -3.42 6.58
C GLU A 131 -11.51 -2.19 6.96
N LEU A 132 -10.49 -2.37 7.81
CA LEU A 132 -9.62 -1.29 8.24
C LEU A 132 -8.80 -0.71 7.07
N ILE A 133 -8.26 -1.55 6.20
CA ILE A 133 -7.53 -1.12 5.01
C ILE A 133 -8.42 -0.29 4.09
N ASN A 134 -9.63 -0.78 3.78
CA ASN A 134 -10.56 -0.08 2.91
C ASN A 134 -11.09 1.22 3.53
N ARG A 135 -11.12 1.32 4.87
CA ARG A 135 -11.58 2.50 5.61
C ARG A 135 -10.50 3.58 5.74
N TYR A 136 -9.29 3.20 6.11
CA TYR A 136 -8.21 4.13 6.49
C TYR A 136 -7.09 4.22 5.45
N GLY A 137 -6.97 3.23 4.58
CA GLY A 137 -5.97 3.20 3.53
C GLY A 137 -6.19 4.28 2.48
N SER A 138 -5.11 4.67 1.82
CA SER A 138 -5.12 5.64 0.73
C SER A 138 -5.52 5.06 -0.62
N HIS A 139 -5.84 3.78 -0.68
CA HIS A 139 -6.06 3.01 -1.92
C HIS A 139 -4.83 2.97 -2.85
N HIS A 140 -3.65 3.17 -2.29
CA HIS A 140 -2.40 3.20 -3.05
C HIS A 140 -1.83 1.79 -3.21
N THR A 141 -1.29 1.21 -2.13
CA THR A 141 -0.62 -0.10 -2.18
C THR A 141 -0.76 -0.82 -0.85
N ASP A 142 -1.30 -2.03 -0.87
CA ASP A 142 -1.46 -2.85 0.32
C ASP A 142 -1.01 -4.29 0.08
N ALA A 143 -0.58 -4.96 1.13
CA ALA A 143 -0.09 -6.32 1.04
C ALA A 143 -0.62 -7.23 2.15
N ILE A 144 -0.74 -8.53 1.84
CA ILE A 144 -0.93 -9.60 2.82
C ILE A 144 0.32 -10.48 2.86
N LEU A 145 0.70 -10.89 4.06
CA LEU A 145 1.73 -11.91 4.27
C LEU A 145 1.06 -13.16 4.82
N THR A 146 1.04 -14.24 4.05
CA THR A 146 0.29 -15.47 4.37
C THR A 146 0.83 -16.67 3.59
N LYS A 147 0.64 -17.88 4.13
CA LYS A 147 0.82 -19.15 3.41
C LYS A 147 -0.52 -19.74 2.95
N ASP A 148 -1.64 -19.16 3.36
CA ASP A 148 -2.98 -19.62 2.96
C ASP A 148 -3.38 -19.04 1.61
N TYR A 149 -3.61 -19.92 0.63
CA TYR A 149 -4.01 -19.53 -0.72
C TYR A 149 -5.40 -18.87 -0.74
N GLY A 150 -6.34 -19.36 0.06
CA GLY A 150 -7.70 -18.81 0.16
C GLY A 150 -7.68 -17.39 0.69
N ASN A 151 -6.92 -17.15 1.77
CA ASN A 151 -6.73 -15.81 2.34
C ASN A 151 -6.02 -14.87 1.37
N SER A 152 -5.03 -15.36 0.61
CA SER A 152 -4.39 -14.58 -0.47
C SER A 152 -5.41 -14.10 -1.50
N MET A 153 -6.22 -15.01 -2.04
CA MET A 153 -7.20 -14.68 -3.07
C MET A 153 -8.32 -13.77 -2.55
N LYS A 154 -8.77 -14.01 -1.31
CA LYS A 154 -9.76 -13.15 -0.64
C LYS A 154 -9.23 -11.73 -0.46
N PHE A 155 -8.00 -11.57 0.01
CA PHE A 155 -7.36 -10.26 0.17
C PHE A 155 -7.23 -9.52 -1.17
N LEU A 156 -6.69 -10.20 -2.20
CA LEU A 156 -6.51 -9.62 -3.53
C LEU A 156 -7.82 -9.10 -4.16
N THR A 157 -8.95 -9.70 -3.84
CA THR A 157 -10.26 -9.32 -4.39
C THR A 157 -11.02 -8.33 -3.51
N ALA A 158 -10.81 -8.35 -2.20
CA ALA A 158 -11.59 -7.55 -1.24
C ALA A 158 -10.96 -6.19 -0.91
N VAL A 159 -9.63 -6.06 -1.04
CA VAL A 159 -8.92 -4.79 -0.83
C VAL A 159 -9.02 -3.92 -2.09
N ASP A 160 -9.57 -2.72 -1.93
CA ASP A 160 -9.76 -1.77 -3.02
C ASP A 160 -8.57 -0.80 -3.16
N SER A 161 -7.38 -1.33 -3.49
CA SER A 161 -6.18 -0.53 -3.72
C SER A 161 -5.67 -0.66 -5.15
N ALA A 162 -4.87 0.32 -5.58
CA ALA A 162 -4.31 0.35 -6.92
C ALA A 162 -3.31 -0.78 -7.15
N CYS A 163 -2.54 -1.12 -6.10
CA CYS A 163 -1.63 -2.26 -6.07
C CYS A 163 -1.95 -3.12 -4.85
N VAL A 164 -2.21 -4.41 -5.06
CA VAL A 164 -2.48 -5.37 -3.98
C VAL A 164 -1.53 -6.55 -4.12
N PHE A 165 -0.76 -6.82 -3.07
CA PHE A 165 0.35 -7.77 -3.09
C PHE A 165 0.16 -8.95 -2.14
N VAL A 166 0.82 -10.04 -2.45
CA VAL A 166 0.96 -11.20 -1.58
C VAL A 166 2.44 -11.49 -1.38
N ASN A 167 2.89 -11.57 -0.12
CA ASN A 167 4.24 -11.98 0.27
C ASN A 167 5.39 -11.17 -0.37
N CYS A 168 5.18 -9.87 -0.56
CA CYS A 168 6.26 -8.97 -0.97
C CYS A 168 6.10 -7.57 -0.34
N SER A 169 7.17 -6.80 -0.42
CA SER A 169 7.22 -5.43 0.10
C SER A 169 6.34 -4.49 -0.74
N THR A 170 5.63 -3.56 -0.10
CA THR A 170 4.88 -2.50 -0.78
C THR A 170 5.78 -1.61 -1.64
N ARG A 171 7.10 -1.61 -1.39
CA ARG A 171 8.10 -0.89 -2.18
C ARG A 171 8.20 -1.33 -3.64
N PHE A 172 7.66 -2.50 -4.00
CA PHE A 172 7.57 -2.95 -5.39
C PHE A 172 6.50 -2.25 -6.21
N ALA A 173 5.64 -1.43 -5.62
CA ALA A 173 4.67 -0.62 -6.36
C ALA A 173 5.36 0.55 -7.08
N ASP A 174 6.08 0.24 -8.15
CA ASP A 174 6.90 1.16 -8.93
C ASP A 174 6.89 0.75 -10.40
N GLY A 175 6.78 1.72 -11.30
CA GLY A 175 6.73 1.46 -12.74
C GLY A 175 8.00 0.80 -13.28
N GLY A 176 9.16 1.08 -12.69
CA GLY A 176 10.42 0.41 -13.03
C GLY A 176 10.40 -1.06 -12.62
N GLU A 177 9.94 -1.37 -11.40
CA GLU A 177 9.82 -2.74 -10.88
C GLU A 177 8.77 -3.55 -11.65
N PHE A 178 7.72 -2.92 -12.15
CA PHE A 178 6.70 -3.56 -12.99
C PHE A 178 7.12 -3.72 -14.45
N GLY A 179 8.35 -3.35 -14.82
CA GLY A 179 8.85 -3.48 -16.18
C GLY A 179 8.24 -2.48 -17.16
N MET A 180 7.65 -1.37 -16.69
CA MET A 180 7.05 -0.33 -17.53
C MET A 180 8.09 0.64 -18.11
N GLY A 181 9.37 0.48 -17.72
CA GLY A 181 10.50 1.27 -18.20
C GLY A 181 10.67 2.65 -17.55
N CYS A 182 9.60 3.21 -17.01
CA CYS A 182 9.59 4.48 -16.27
C CYS A 182 8.34 4.58 -15.40
N GLU A 183 8.24 5.64 -14.60
CA GLU A 183 7.03 6.03 -13.90
C GLU A 183 6.86 7.55 -13.98
N ILE A 184 5.71 8.01 -14.48
CA ILE A 184 5.36 9.42 -14.45
C ILE A 184 4.60 9.79 -13.17
N GLY A 185 4.01 8.80 -12.53
CA GLY A 185 3.27 8.93 -11.29
C GLY A 185 2.43 7.69 -11.01
N ILE A 186 1.74 7.71 -9.88
CA ILE A 186 0.84 6.65 -9.46
C ILE A 186 -0.57 7.23 -9.33
N SER A 187 -1.58 6.49 -9.77
CA SER A 187 -2.98 6.90 -9.66
C SER A 187 -3.72 5.99 -8.71
N THR A 188 -4.48 6.56 -7.78
CA THR A 188 -5.49 5.84 -6.99
C THR A 188 -6.89 5.99 -7.58
N ASP A 189 -7.05 6.83 -8.59
CA ASP A 189 -8.32 7.00 -9.31
C ASP A 189 -8.69 5.75 -10.11
N LYS A 190 -9.99 5.61 -10.41
CA LYS A 190 -10.54 4.55 -11.28
C LYS A 190 -11.01 5.16 -12.62
N LEU A 191 -10.15 5.95 -13.25
CA LEU A 191 -10.43 6.55 -14.55
C LEU A 191 -10.00 5.57 -15.66
N HIS A 192 -8.99 5.90 -16.48
CA HIS A 192 -8.42 4.98 -17.47
C HIS A 192 -7.09 4.35 -17.00
N ALA A 193 -6.46 4.92 -15.96
CA ALA A 193 -5.25 4.40 -15.34
C ALA A 193 -5.42 4.31 -13.83
N ARG A 194 -4.89 3.25 -13.22
CA ARG A 194 -4.84 3.03 -11.79
C ARG A 194 -3.52 2.33 -11.45
N GLY A 195 -2.85 2.76 -10.38
CA GLY A 195 -1.49 2.30 -10.04
C GLY A 195 -0.42 3.10 -10.77
N PRO A 196 0.81 2.56 -10.87
CA PRO A 196 1.89 3.17 -11.62
C PRO A 196 1.52 3.43 -13.07
N MET A 197 1.95 4.59 -13.59
CA MET A 197 1.67 5.02 -14.96
C MET A 197 2.98 5.31 -15.69
N ALA A 198 3.06 4.83 -16.94
CA ALA A 198 4.20 5.05 -17.81
C ALA A 198 3.75 5.52 -19.20
N LEU A 199 4.51 5.22 -20.22
CA LEU A 199 4.25 5.65 -21.59
C LEU A 199 2.89 5.15 -22.14
N LYS A 200 2.51 3.92 -21.80
CA LYS A 200 1.27 3.30 -22.27
C LYS A 200 0.03 4.07 -21.80
N GLU A 201 -0.01 4.50 -20.55
CA GLU A 201 -1.13 5.23 -19.94
C GLU A 201 -1.23 6.67 -20.46
N LEU A 202 -0.18 7.20 -21.08
CA LEU A 202 -0.13 8.55 -21.67
C LEU A 202 -0.49 8.58 -23.16
N THR A 203 -0.70 7.41 -23.77
CA THR A 203 -0.98 7.27 -25.20
C THR A 203 -2.31 6.57 -25.43
N THR A 204 -2.77 6.64 -26.67
CA THR A 204 -3.95 5.89 -27.11
C THR A 204 -3.63 5.17 -28.40
N ALA A 205 -4.35 4.11 -28.68
CA ALA A 205 -4.21 3.33 -29.90
C ALA A 205 -5.31 3.65 -30.91
N LYS A 206 -4.97 3.56 -32.20
CA LYS A 206 -5.96 3.51 -33.28
C LYS A 206 -5.81 2.20 -34.05
N PHE A 207 -6.93 1.71 -34.53
CA PHE A 207 -6.93 0.55 -35.43
C PHE A 207 -6.70 1.02 -36.87
N ILE A 208 -5.78 0.33 -37.58
CA ILE A 208 -5.51 0.57 -38.99
C ILE A 208 -5.79 -0.73 -39.72
N ALA A 209 -6.68 -0.69 -40.70
CA ALA A 209 -6.97 -1.82 -41.57
C ALA A 209 -6.60 -1.48 -43.00
N LEU A 210 -5.78 -2.30 -43.64
CA LEU A 210 -5.43 -2.21 -45.05
C LEU A 210 -6.23 -3.33 -45.78
N GLY A 211 -7.26 -2.94 -46.48
CA GLY A 211 -8.15 -3.87 -47.17
C GLY A 211 -7.82 -3.99 -48.65
N GLY A 212 -8.14 -5.18 -49.22
CA GLY A 212 -8.07 -5.48 -50.64
C GLY A 212 -9.46 -5.63 -51.30
N GLY A 213 -10.48 -4.94 -50.75
CA GLY A 213 -11.85 -5.00 -51.28
C GLY A 213 -12.78 -5.98 -50.52
N GLN A 214 -12.41 -6.42 -49.31
CA GLN A 214 -13.27 -7.31 -48.52
C GLN A 214 -14.55 -6.59 -48.12
N ILE A 215 -15.68 -7.31 -48.22
CA ILE A 215 -16.99 -6.89 -47.78
C ILE A 215 -17.49 -7.79 -46.64
N LYS A 216 -18.31 -7.25 -45.76
CA LYS A 216 -19.02 -8.03 -44.75
C LYS A 216 -20.36 -8.48 -45.37
N THR A 217 -20.60 -9.79 -45.42
CA THR A 217 -21.88 -10.43 -45.82
C THR A 217 -22.78 -10.57 -44.62
#